data_c4808158908a40302c189baf5a4a9649
#
_entry.id   c4808158908a40302c189baf5a4a9649
#
_cell.length_a   1.000
_cell.length_b   1.000
_cell.length_c   1.000
_cell.angle_alpha   90.00
_cell.angle_beta   90.00
_cell.angle_gamma   90.00
#
_symmetry.space_group_name_H-M   'P 1'
#
loop_
_entity.id
_entity.type
_entity.pdbx_description
1 polymer ?
#
loop_
_entity_poly.entity_id
_entity_poly.type
_entity_poly.pdbx_seq_one_letter_code
_entity_poly.pdbx_strand_id
1 'polypeptide(L)'
;MLKLINDENEEIKIRFPGGCCYKFYENDKNIGFAVINEDEEDKVYIYIKKELRGNGHGKLLFSELMGELEKKEYKDIKVKFDRDNIQMLKIVKHFGGLHLSTDNGLVKYLIPIKK
;
A
#
# COMPACT_ATOMS: atom_id res chain seq x y z
N MET A 1 7.92 11.45 -13.42
CA MET A 1 6.56 10.95 -13.54
C MET A 1 6.43 9.60 -12.83
N LEU A 2 5.45 9.47 -11.97
CA LEU A 2 5.23 8.25 -11.22
C LEU A 2 4.51 7.21 -12.07
N LYS A 3 5.04 5.99 -12.07
CA LYS A 3 4.42 4.87 -12.78
C LYS A 3 4.17 3.71 -11.83
N LEU A 4 3.00 3.11 -11.95
CA LEU A 4 2.63 1.92 -11.23
C LEU A 4 2.59 0.75 -12.21
N ILE A 5 3.40 -0.27 -11.94
CA ILE A 5 3.48 -1.44 -12.81
C ILE A 5 3.13 -2.70 -12.01
N ASN A 6 2.18 -3.46 -12.53
CA ASN A 6 1.84 -4.76 -11.95
C ASN A 6 3.00 -5.72 -12.23
N ASP A 7 3.58 -6.28 -11.19
CA ASP A 7 4.72 -7.18 -11.31
C ASP A 7 4.37 -8.57 -10.78
N GLU A 8 4.60 -9.59 -11.59
CA GLU A 8 4.34 -10.98 -11.22
C GLU A 8 5.64 -11.72 -10.90
N ASN A 9 6.54 -11.07 -10.17
CA ASN A 9 7.79 -11.66 -9.74
C ASN A 9 7.56 -12.91 -8.88
N GLU A 10 8.26 -14.02 -9.17
CA GLU A 10 8.09 -15.28 -8.45
C GLU A 10 8.47 -15.20 -6.98
N GLU A 11 9.49 -14.43 -6.62
CA GLU A 11 9.87 -14.23 -5.22
C GLU A 11 8.71 -13.66 -4.42
N ILE A 12 8.01 -12.70 -5.03
CA ILE A 12 6.87 -12.07 -4.38
C ILE A 12 5.70 -13.03 -4.28
N LYS A 13 5.50 -13.87 -5.30
CA LYS A 13 4.46 -14.90 -5.26
C LYS A 13 4.72 -15.93 -4.16
N ILE A 14 5.98 -16.28 -3.93
CA ILE A 14 6.36 -17.22 -2.86
C ILE A 14 6.13 -16.58 -1.50
N ARG A 15 6.55 -15.34 -1.32
CA ARG A 15 6.41 -14.61 -0.05
C ARG A 15 4.97 -14.23 0.25
N PHE A 16 4.19 -13.89 -0.78
CA PHE A 16 2.80 -13.46 -0.64
C PHE A 16 1.93 -14.24 -1.63
N PRO A 17 1.66 -15.53 -1.35
CA PRO A 17 0.80 -16.33 -2.23
C PRO A 17 -0.61 -15.72 -2.28
N GLY A 18 -1.15 -15.60 -3.47
CA GLY A 18 -2.43 -14.93 -3.67
C GLY A 18 -2.33 -13.41 -3.72
N GLY A 19 -1.12 -12.87 -3.59
CA GLY A 19 -0.89 -11.44 -3.63
C GLY A 19 -0.70 -10.89 -5.04
N CYS A 20 -1.10 -9.63 -5.21
CA CYS A 20 -0.86 -8.89 -6.43
C CYS A 20 0.17 -7.81 -6.13
N CYS A 21 1.27 -7.78 -6.87
CA CYS A 21 2.37 -6.87 -6.62
C CYS A 21 2.40 -5.73 -7.62
N TYR A 22 2.59 -4.52 -7.10
CA TYR A 22 2.77 -3.32 -7.92
C TYR A 22 4.12 -2.71 -7.59
N LYS A 23 4.93 -2.44 -8.61
CA LYS A 23 6.18 -1.70 -8.45
C LYS A 23 5.96 -0.25 -8.84
N PHE A 24 6.59 0.65 -8.10
CA PHE A 24 6.50 2.08 -8.34
C PHE A 24 7.80 2.60 -8.95
N TYR A 25 7.67 3.37 -10.02
CA TYR A 25 8.80 3.97 -10.71
C TYR A 25 8.62 5.47 -10.84
N GLU A 26 9.68 6.20 -10.60
CA GLU A 26 9.74 7.64 -10.87
C GLU A 26 10.94 7.89 -11.75
N ASN A 27 10.70 8.46 -12.95
CA ASN A 27 11.75 8.70 -13.94
C ASN A 27 12.57 7.44 -14.24
N ASP A 28 11.88 6.30 -14.43
CA ASP A 28 12.46 4.99 -14.72
C ASP A 28 13.26 4.38 -13.56
N LYS A 29 13.21 4.99 -12.38
CA LYS A 29 13.89 4.47 -11.22
C LYS A 29 12.86 3.85 -10.25
N ASN A 30 13.09 2.61 -9.84
CA ASN A 30 12.23 1.94 -8.88
C ASN A 30 12.36 2.60 -7.50
N ILE A 31 11.25 3.01 -6.91
CA ILE A 31 11.25 3.68 -5.61
C ILE A 31 10.56 2.85 -4.51
N GLY A 32 9.90 1.77 -4.87
CA GLY A 32 9.23 0.92 -3.89
C GLY A 32 8.25 -0.04 -4.54
N PHE A 33 7.49 -0.72 -3.69
CA PHE A 33 6.47 -1.63 -4.17
C PHE A 33 5.31 -1.72 -3.18
N ALA A 34 4.18 -2.23 -3.65
CA ALA A 34 3.04 -2.55 -2.81
C ALA A 34 2.53 -3.94 -3.18
N VAL A 35 2.08 -4.69 -2.18
CA VAL A 35 1.48 -6.00 -2.38
C VAL A 35 0.09 -5.98 -1.76
N ILE A 36 -0.91 -6.43 -2.53
CA ILE A 36 -2.27 -6.60 -2.03
C ILE A 36 -2.50 -8.11 -1.89
N ASN A 37 -2.72 -8.56 -0.67
CA ASN A 37 -2.95 -9.98 -0.41
C ASN A 37 -4.44 -10.24 -0.30
N GLU A 38 -5.04 -10.72 -1.38
CA GLU A 38 -6.48 -10.98 -1.44
C GLU A 38 -6.91 -12.09 -0.49
N ASP A 39 -6.02 -13.04 -0.20
CA ASP A 39 -6.31 -14.14 0.73
C ASP A 39 -6.37 -13.67 2.18
N GLU A 40 -5.85 -12.48 2.48
CA GLU A 40 -5.89 -11.89 3.81
C GLU A 40 -6.79 -10.66 3.85
N GLU A 41 -8.00 -10.77 3.31
CA GLU A 41 -8.99 -9.69 3.33
C GLU A 41 -8.51 -8.41 2.64
N ASP A 42 -7.82 -8.55 1.50
CA ASP A 42 -7.29 -7.41 0.73
C ASP A 42 -6.31 -6.56 1.54
N LYS A 43 -5.49 -7.21 2.34
CA LYS A 43 -4.47 -6.55 3.14
C LYS A 43 -3.36 -6.02 2.24
N VAL A 44 -2.94 -4.79 2.49
CA VAL A 44 -1.93 -4.11 1.67
C VAL A 44 -0.63 -3.96 2.46
N TYR A 45 0.47 -4.28 1.81
CA TYR A 45 1.82 -4.08 2.30
C TYR A 45 2.50 -3.08 1.38
N ILE A 46 3.08 -2.01 1.94
CA ILE A 46 3.75 -0.98 1.16
C ILE A 46 5.19 -0.83 1.65
N TYR A 47 6.11 -0.79 0.69
CA TYR A 47 7.51 -0.57 0.95
C TYR A 47 8.03 0.56 0.07
N ILE A 48 8.74 1.51 0.67
CA ILE A 48 9.42 2.58 -0.03
C ILE A 48 10.90 2.49 0.34
N LYS A 49 11.77 2.62 -0.64
CA LYS A 49 13.22 2.56 -0.40
C LYS A 49 13.61 3.53 0.70
N LYS A 50 14.44 3.06 1.63
CA LYS A 50 14.82 3.79 2.84
C LYS A 50 15.30 5.21 2.57
N GLU A 51 16.14 5.39 1.55
CA GLU A 51 16.70 6.68 1.18
C GLU A 51 15.69 7.67 0.62
N LEU A 52 14.50 7.19 0.25
CA LEU A 52 13.44 8.02 -0.32
C LEU A 52 12.31 8.34 0.66
N ARG A 53 12.41 7.83 1.88
CA ARG A 53 11.38 8.05 2.89
C ARG A 53 11.42 9.49 3.40
N GLY A 54 10.26 10.01 3.79
CA GLY A 54 10.14 11.35 4.33
C GLY A 54 10.02 12.46 3.31
N ASN A 55 9.98 12.13 2.01
CA ASN A 55 9.91 13.10 0.92
C ASN A 55 8.54 13.16 0.23
N GLY A 56 7.51 12.64 0.89
CA GLY A 56 6.16 12.63 0.32
C GLY A 56 5.90 11.52 -0.70
N HIS A 57 6.87 10.67 -0.97
CA HIS A 57 6.71 9.56 -1.92
C HIS A 57 5.61 8.59 -1.50
N GLY A 58 5.51 8.30 -0.21
CA GLY A 58 4.50 7.38 0.30
C GLY A 58 3.08 7.81 -0.04
N LYS A 59 2.79 9.09 0.12
CA LYS A 59 1.47 9.63 -0.20
C LYS A 59 1.18 9.55 -1.69
N LEU A 60 2.17 9.88 -2.52
CA LEU A 60 2.03 9.81 -3.97
C LEU A 60 1.81 8.36 -4.43
N LEU A 61 2.61 7.43 -3.91
CA LEU A 61 2.47 6.02 -4.24
C LEU A 61 1.10 5.50 -3.83
N PHE A 62 0.66 5.87 -2.64
CA PHE A 62 -0.62 5.41 -2.14
C PHE A 62 -1.77 5.96 -3.01
N SER A 63 -1.67 7.21 -3.45
CA SER A 63 -2.66 7.82 -4.33
C SER A 63 -2.76 7.08 -5.66
N GLU A 64 -1.61 6.72 -6.26
CA GLU A 64 -1.59 5.96 -7.51
C GLU A 64 -2.18 4.56 -7.31
N LEU A 65 -1.83 3.92 -6.19
CA LEU A 65 -2.37 2.60 -5.85
C LEU A 65 -3.90 2.66 -5.71
N MET A 66 -4.42 3.65 -5.00
CA MET A 66 -5.86 3.80 -4.81
C MET A 66 -6.60 3.98 -6.14
N GLY A 67 -6.02 4.75 -7.06
CA GLY A 67 -6.58 4.91 -8.40
C GLY A 67 -6.64 3.59 -9.17
N GLU A 68 -5.59 2.78 -9.06
CA GLU A 68 -5.54 1.48 -9.72
C GLU A 68 -6.56 0.51 -9.12
N LEU A 69 -6.69 0.52 -7.80
CA LEU A 69 -7.66 -0.33 -7.11
C LEU A 69 -9.10 0.06 -7.43
N GLU A 70 -9.36 1.34 -7.59
CA GLU A 70 -10.67 1.81 -8.01
C GLU A 70 -11.04 1.26 -9.38
N LYS A 71 -10.09 1.25 -10.32
CA LYS A 71 -10.31 0.67 -11.65
C LYS A 71 -10.61 -0.82 -11.59
N LYS A 72 -10.05 -1.52 -10.60
CA LYS A 72 -10.27 -2.96 -10.40
C LYS A 72 -11.49 -3.27 -9.55
N GLU A 73 -12.25 -2.25 -9.20
CA GLU A 73 -13.51 -2.37 -8.46
C GLU A 73 -13.37 -2.90 -7.03
N TYR A 74 -12.24 -2.66 -6.39
CA TYR A 74 -12.11 -2.90 -4.95
C TYR A 74 -12.99 -1.91 -4.18
N LYS A 75 -13.67 -2.39 -3.16
CA LYS A 75 -14.52 -1.54 -2.32
C LYS A 75 -13.74 -0.87 -1.20
N ASP A 76 -12.83 -1.62 -0.62
CA ASP A 76 -11.98 -1.15 0.45
C ASP A 76 -10.72 -2.01 0.52
N ILE A 77 -9.73 -1.53 1.26
CA ILE A 77 -8.53 -2.29 1.55
C ILE A 77 -8.20 -2.17 3.03
N LYS A 78 -7.42 -3.12 3.54
CA LYS A 78 -6.96 -3.10 4.92
C LYS A 78 -5.47 -2.88 4.95
N VAL A 79 -5.02 -2.00 5.83
CA VAL A 79 -3.59 -1.68 5.99
C VAL A 79 -3.22 -1.94 7.44
N LYS A 80 -2.12 -2.66 7.64
CA LYS A 80 -1.61 -2.95 8.97
C LYS A 80 -0.19 -2.42 9.07
N PHE A 81 0.10 -1.67 10.13
CA PHE A 81 1.41 -1.06 10.30
C PHE A 81 1.68 -0.80 11.78
N ASP A 82 2.94 -0.51 12.11
CA ASP A 82 3.34 -0.21 13.48
C ASP A 82 2.73 1.13 13.91
N ARG A 83 2.19 1.17 15.12
CA ARG A 83 1.55 2.39 15.65
C ARG A 83 2.50 3.59 15.74
N ASP A 84 3.82 3.33 15.78
CA ASP A 84 4.82 4.38 15.82
C ASP A 84 5.18 4.90 14.42
N ASN A 85 4.61 4.30 13.39
CA ASN A 85 4.82 4.75 12.01
C ASN A 85 3.93 5.97 11.72
N ILE A 86 4.38 7.14 12.13
CA ILE A 86 3.64 8.39 12.00
C ILE A 86 3.36 8.74 10.54
N GLN A 87 4.31 8.46 9.67
CA GLN A 87 4.15 8.71 8.24
C GLN A 87 2.96 7.94 7.67
N MET A 88 2.88 6.66 7.97
CA MET A 88 1.79 5.82 7.49
C MET A 88 0.45 6.23 8.09
N LEU A 89 0.45 6.62 9.36
CA LEU A 89 -0.75 7.11 10.02
C LEU A 89 -1.32 8.35 9.32
N LYS A 90 -0.45 9.28 8.93
CA LYS A 90 -0.87 10.48 8.20
C LYS A 90 -1.46 10.13 6.84
N ILE A 91 -0.83 9.19 6.13
CA ILE A 91 -1.30 8.74 4.83
C ILE A 91 -2.69 8.12 4.95
N VAL A 92 -2.86 7.20 5.89
CA VAL A 92 -4.12 6.49 6.11
C VAL A 92 -5.25 7.46 6.46
N LYS A 93 -4.98 8.43 7.33
CA LYS A 93 -5.97 9.44 7.70
C LYS A 93 -6.32 10.34 6.53
N HIS A 94 -5.35 10.68 5.70
CA HIS A 94 -5.59 11.51 4.51
C HIS A 94 -6.59 10.83 3.55
N PHE A 95 -6.52 9.51 3.43
CA PHE A 95 -7.41 8.74 2.56
C PHE A 95 -8.69 8.25 3.25
N GLY A 96 -9.01 8.78 4.41
CA GLY A 96 -10.25 8.46 5.10
C GLY A 96 -10.26 7.13 5.83
N GLY A 97 -9.10 6.66 6.27
CA GLY A 97 -8.98 5.39 6.97
C GLY A 97 -9.73 5.33 8.28
N LEU A 98 -10.34 4.19 8.56
CA LEU A 98 -11.06 3.92 9.79
C LEU A 98 -10.29 2.91 10.63
N HIS A 99 -10.03 3.24 11.89
CA HIS A 99 -9.33 2.35 12.81
C HIS A 99 -10.17 1.11 13.10
N LEU A 100 -9.62 -0.07 12.88
CA LEU A 100 -10.29 -1.33 13.16
C LEU A 100 -9.83 -1.98 14.46
N SER A 101 -8.51 -2.05 14.66
CA SER A 101 -7.97 -2.72 15.84
C SER A 101 -6.54 -2.27 16.11
N THR A 102 -6.11 -2.52 17.34
CA THR A 102 -4.71 -2.35 17.77
C THR A 102 -4.34 -3.60 18.55
N ASP A 103 -3.27 -4.28 18.14
CA ASP A 103 -2.83 -5.50 18.77
C ASP A 103 -1.31 -5.60 18.71
N ASN A 104 -0.67 -5.78 19.87
CA ASN A 104 0.79 -5.89 19.98
C ASN A 104 1.55 -4.74 19.30
N GLY A 105 1.02 -3.52 19.40
CA GLY A 105 1.66 -2.35 18.82
C GLY A 105 1.41 -2.18 17.32
N LEU A 106 0.65 -3.08 16.70
CA LEU A 106 0.24 -2.97 15.31
C LEU A 106 -1.18 -2.43 15.22
N VAL A 107 -1.38 -1.46 14.35
CA VAL A 107 -2.71 -0.89 14.10
C VAL A 107 -3.20 -1.34 12.74
N LYS A 108 -4.51 -1.58 12.66
CA LYS A 108 -5.17 -2.00 11.44
C LYS A 108 -6.23 -0.96 11.08
N TYR A 109 -6.18 -0.50 9.84
CA TYR A 109 -7.13 0.47 9.32
C TYR A 109 -7.82 -0.07 8.08
N LEU A 110 -9.07 0.33 7.91
CA LEU A 110 -9.81 0.08 6.67
C LEU A 110 -9.88 1.38 5.90
N ILE A 111 -9.49 1.34 4.63
CA ILE A 111 -9.52 2.51 3.76
C ILE A 111 -10.56 2.28 2.68
N PRO A 112 -11.65 3.07 2.64
CA PRO A 112 -12.65 2.93 1.60
C PRO A 112 -12.10 3.44 0.27
N ILE A 113 -12.42 2.72 -0.79
CA ILE A 113 -12.04 3.10 -2.15
C ILE A 113 -13.25 3.74 -2.81
N LYS A 114 -13.14 5.01 -3.12
CA LYS A 114 -14.26 5.75 -3.73
C LYS A 114 -14.44 5.34 -5.19
N LYS A 115 -15.69 5.25 -5.55
CA LYS A 115 -16.09 5.10 -6.93
C LYS A 115 -16.66 6.42 -7.45
#